data_139ded04618e75d1e3b3dc324e7f4720
#
_entry.id   139ded04618e75d1e3b3dc324e7f4720
#
_cell.length_a   1.000
_cell.length_b   1.000
_cell.length_c   1.000
_cell.angle_alpha   90.00
_cell.angle_beta   90.00
_cell.angle_gamma   90.00
#
_symmetry.space_group_name_H-M   'P 1'
#
loop_
_entity.id
_entity.type
_entity.pdbx_description
1 polymer ?
#
loop_
_entity_poly.entity_id
_entity_poly.type
_entity_poly.pdbx_seq_one_letter_code
_entity_poly.pdbx_strand_id
1 'polypeptide(L)'
;SEQSVTNALAGIGTAADVDRVYVFQVKGDTAGAATASQRFEWTSSGTEPQIDNPDLQEIPMAEAGYGRWMQELRAYRPIVGTVASFPQEEHHLLTAQNIVSLLVLPIYAAGDLWGFIGFDDCTRERDWTPADVDLLITTALAIGNSLAAPGEATVEHTAEIYISLVSRLLEFQTLLFTETPREHLLVRTQTRLRTLAQSYRYFAKCPNAGAVSLPKYLSELRDLYQSIQAVDFEMDSITLPMQRAMDVAVILGEALAVIGDVRNSEFRNARLTVSLRGLNDRVEITLTARSRKGVPLGNGLTPDPMATALFRGMQERFGAQISTVGFDGLLFRVSFRQAG
;
A
#
# COMPACT_ATOMS: atom_id res chain seq x y z
N SER A 1 7.37 -11.12 14.66
CA SER A 1 6.71 -11.56 15.94
C SER A 1 5.24 -11.15 15.91
N GLU A 2 4.40 -11.79 16.72
CA GLU A 2 2.97 -11.43 16.86
C GLU A 2 2.81 -9.93 17.18
N GLN A 3 3.72 -9.37 17.98
CA GLN A 3 3.74 -7.95 18.31
C GLN A 3 3.91 -7.06 17.09
N SER A 4 4.71 -7.45 16.11
CA SER A 4 4.89 -6.69 14.88
C SER A 4 3.62 -6.62 14.04
N VAL A 5 2.88 -7.73 13.96
CA VAL A 5 1.60 -7.77 13.24
C VAL A 5 0.57 -6.88 13.95
N THR A 6 0.47 -6.99 15.28
CA THR A 6 -0.45 -6.17 16.07
C THR A 6 -0.14 -4.67 15.95
N ASN A 7 1.13 -4.28 16.00
CA ASN A 7 1.54 -2.88 15.79
C ASN A 7 1.14 -2.36 14.40
N ALA A 8 1.20 -3.23 13.44
CA ALA A 8 0.82 -2.94 12.07
C ALA A 8 -0.69 -2.77 11.91
N LEU A 9 -1.48 -3.66 12.51
CA LEU A 9 -2.93 -3.52 12.55
C LEU A 9 -3.33 -2.23 13.28
N ALA A 10 -2.60 -1.84 14.35
CA ALA A 10 -2.79 -0.57 15.05
C ALA A 10 -2.62 0.65 14.14
N GLY A 11 -1.54 0.67 13.34
CA GLY A 11 -1.30 1.74 12.37
C GLY A 11 -2.42 1.86 11.34
N ILE A 12 -2.88 0.72 10.80
CA ILE A 12 -3.96 0.68 9.82
C ILE A 12 -5.30 1.09 10.45
N GLY A 13 -5.62 0.54 11.62
CA GLY A 13 -6.89 0.82 12.31
C GLY A 13 -7.03 2.30 12.68
N THR A 14 -5.95 2.89 13.20
CA THR A 14 -5.90 4.33 13.50
C THR A 14 -6.06 5.17 12.23
N ALA A 15 -5.36 4.81 11.15
CA ALA A 15 -5.42 5.56 9.90
C ALA A 15 -6.75 5.40 9.15
N ALA A 16 -7.39 4.23 9.24
CA ALA A 16 -8.72 3.98 8.68
C ALA A 16 -9.84 4.53 9.56
N ASP A 17 -9.53 5.03 10.77
CA ASP A 17 -10.50 5.53 11.76
C ASP A 17 -11.61 4.50 12.03
N VAL A 18 -11.18 3.26 12.38
CA VAL A 18 -12.07 2.15 12.73
C VAL A 18 -11.86 1.72 14.18
N ASP A 19 -12.85 1.02 14.74
CA ASP A 19 -12.80 0.59 16.14
C ASP A 19 -12.03 -0.71 16.33
N ARG A 20 -12.00 -1.60 15.30
CA ARG A 20 -11.30 -2.88 15.35
C ARG A 20 -10.73 -3.26 13.99
N VAL A 21 -9.55 -3.89 13.98
CA VAL A 21 -8.96 -4.58 12.83
C VAL A 21 -8.55 -5.98 13.25
N TYR A 22 -8.92 -6.98 12.48
CA TYR A 22 -8.62 -8.38 12.79
C TYR A 22 -8.26 -9.19 11.56
N VAL A 23 -7.58 -10.30 11.78
CA VAL A 23 -7.21 -11.26 10.74
C VAL A 23 -7.66 -12.65 11.16
N PHE A 24 -8.44 -13.30 10.27
CA PHE A 24 -8.83 -14.68 10.38
C PHE A 24 -8.05 -15.54 9.38
N GLN A 25 -7.64 -16.71 9.82
CA GLN A 25 -7.13 -17.76 8.96
C GLN A 25 -8.25 -18.74 8.61
N VAL A 26 -8.39 -19.06 7.33
CA VAL A 26 -9.35 -20.07 6.86
C VAL A 26 -8.61 -21.39 6.64
N LYS A 27 -9.22 -22.48 7.07
CA LYS A 27 -8.77 -23.85 6.80
C LYS A 27 -9.88 -24.60 6.07
N GLY A 28 -9.51 -25.56 5.23
CA GLY A 28 -10.42 -26.31 4.38
C GLY A 28 -10.64 -25.67 3.02
N ASP A 29 -10.55 -26.48 1.96
CA ASP A 29 -10.56 -26.05 0.56
C ASP A 29 -11.97 -26.04 -0.06
N THR A 30 -12.93 -26.72 0.55
CA THR A 30 -14.33 -26.77 0.08
C THR A 30 -15.21 -25.79 0.83
N ALA A 31 -16.18 -25.20 0.14
CA ALA A 31 -17.09 -24.20 0.72
C ALA A 31 -17.91 -24.73 1.91
N GLY A 32 -18.17 -26.03 1.96
CA GLY A 32 -18.96 -26.65 3.04
C GLY A 32 -18.15 -27.10 4.26
N ALA A 33 -16.82 -27.21 4.16
CA ALA A 33 -15.96 -27.68 5.22
C ALA A 33 -14.96 -26.61 5.71
N ALA A 34 -15.12 -25.35 5.26
CA ALA A 34 -14.24 -24.26 5.67
C ALA A 34 -14.48 -23.85 7.13
N THR A 35 -13.41 -23.81 7.90
CA THR A 35 -13.39 -23.21 9.24
C THR A 35 -12.55 -21.95 9.25
N ALA A 36 -12.87 -20.98 10.12
CA ALA A 36 -12.10 -19.76 10.30
C ALA A 36 -11.71 -19.58 11.78
N SER A 37 -10.50 -19.11 12.02
CA SER A 37 -10.01 -18.81 13.38
C SER A 37 -9.34 -17.45 13.40
N GLN A 38 -9.66 -16.64 14.39
CA GLN A 38 -9.01 -15.35 14.61
C GLN A 38 -7.55 -15.56 15.04
N ARG A 39 -6.65 -14.83 14.39
CA ARG A 39 -5.19 -14.96 14.58
C ARG A 39 -4.58 -13.71 15.17
N PHE A 40 -5.06 -12.56 14.73
CA PHE A 40 -4.55 -11.26 15.16
C PHE A 40 -5.70 -10.29 15.31
N GLU A 41 -5.52 -9.34 16.22
CA GLU A 41 -6.47 -8.26 16.45
C GLU A 41 -5.77 -7.00 16.95
N TRP A 42 -6.34 -5.87 16.60
CA TRP A 42 -6.13 -4.57 17.22
C TRP A 42 -7.49 -3.92 17.47
N THR A 43 -7.61 -3.24 18.61
CA THR A 43 -8.80 -2.46 18.97
C THR A 43 -8.43 -1.04 19.35
N SER A 44 -9.30 -0.08 19.03
CA SER A 44 -9.22 1.28 19.52
C SER A 44 -9.49 1.38 21.00
N SER A 45 -9.10 2.49 21.62
CA SER A 45 -9.39 2.73 23.04
C SER A 45 -10.91 2.74 23.29
N GLY A 46 -11.38 1.87 24.18
CA GLY A 46 -12.80 1.72 24.52
C GLY A 46 -13.54 0.62 23.79
N THR A 47 -12.93 -0.04 22.81
CA THR A 47 -13.46 -1.21 22.11
C THR A 47 -12.98 -2.48 22.79
N GLU A 48 -13.91 -3.39 23.11
CA GLU A 48 -13.59 -4.65 23.78
C GLU A 48 -12.85 -5.60 22.82
N PRO A 49 -11.66 -6.11 23.21
CA PRO A 49 -10.93 -7.09 22.40
C PRO A 49 -11.69 -8.43 22.33
N GLN A 50 -11.58 -9.11 21.18
CA GLN A 50 -12.20 -10.39 20.91
C GLN A 50 -11.19 -11.52 20.64
N ILE A 51 -9.89 -11.25 20.71
CA ILE A 51 -8.84 -12.22 20.37
C ILE A 51 -8.89 -13.49 21.23
N ASP A 52 -9.34 -13.39 22.45
CA ASP A 52 -9.47 -14.51 23.39
C ASP A 52 -10.90 -15.11 23.41
N ASN A 53 -11.79 -14.66 22.52
CA ASN A 53 -13.15 -15.17 22.41
C ASN A 53 -13.15 -16.58 21.78
N PRO A 54 -13.56 -17.64 22.52
CA PRO A 54 -13.57 -19.00 22.00
C PRO A 54 -14.54 -19.20 20.81
N ASP A 55 -15.61 -18.40 20.72
CA ASP A 55 -16.58 -18.49 19.65
C ASP A 55 -16.00 -18.03 18.29
N LEU A 56 -14.83 -17.38 18.30
CA LEU A 56 -14.10 -16.96 17.11
C LEU A 56 -12.96 -17.90 16.71
N GLN A 57 -12.94 -19.10 17.29
CA GLN A 57 -11.98 -20.15 16.95
C GLN A 57 -12.68 -21.32 16.28
N GLU A 58 -12.10 -21.80 15.18
CA GLU A 58 -12.60 -22.95 14.38
C GLU A 58 -14.09 -22.81 13.98
N ILE A 59 -14.54 -21.60 13.68
CA ILE A 59 -15.91 -21.30 13.26
C ILE A 59 -16.23 -22.14 12.00
N PRO A 60 -17.22 -23.05 12.03
CA PRO A 60 -17.65 -23.77 10.84
C PRO A 60 -18.46 -22.82 9.94
N MET A 61 -17.81 -22.17 8.99
CA MET A 61 -18.33 -21.00 8.27
C MET A 61 -19.71 -21.22 7.65
N ALA A 62 -19.96 -22.37 7.05
CA ALA A 62 -21.26 -22.65 6.43
C ALA A 62 -22.36 -22.86 7.49
N GLU A 63 -22.08 -23.63 8.55
CA GLU A 63 -23.04 -23.95 9.60
C GLU A 63 -23.35 -22.74 10.49
N ALA A 64 -22.35 -21.87 10.68
CA ALA A 64 -22.48 -20.63 11.44
C ALA A 64 -23.17 -19.49 10.66
N GLY A 65 -23.65 -19.74 9.43
CA GLY A 65 -24.37 -18.75 8.62
C GLY A 65 -23.47 -17.93 7.66
N TYR A 66 -22.18 -18.16 7.63
CA TYR A 66 -21.21 -17.40 6.81
C TYR A 66 -20.85 -18.06 5.47
N GLY A 67 -21.69 -18.95 4.96
CA GLY A 67 -21.48 -19.59 3.66
C GLY A 67 -21.37 -18.59 2.51
N ARG A 68 -22.16 -17.50 2.53
CA ARG A 68 -22.09 -16.39 1.58
C ARG A 68 -20.71 -15.73 1.61
N TRP A 69 -20.14 -15.47 2.80
CA TRP A 69 -18.81 -14.85 2.93
C TRP A 69 -17.76 -15.70 2.23
N MET A 70 -17.80 -17.00 2.42
CA MET A 70 -16.85 -17.90 1.76
C MET A 70 -16.96 -17.88 0.24
N GLN A 71 -18.17 -17.73 -0.30
CA GLN A 71 -18.38 -17.58 -1.75
C GLN A 71 -17.85 -16.26 -2.27
N GLU A 72 -18.17 -15.14 -1.60
CA GLU A 72 -17.73 -13.80 -2.00
C GLU A 72 -16.20 -13.66 -1.91
N LEU A 73 -15.62 -14.04 -0.76
CA LEU A 73 -14.18 -13.92 -0.54
C LEU A 73 -13.38 -14.80 -1.51
N ARG A 74 -13.85 -16.00 -1.84
CA ARG A 74 -13.24 -16.86 -2.88
C ARG A 74 -13.37 -16.29 -4.29
N ALA A 75 -14.34 -15.46 -4.53
CA ALA A 75 -14.52 -14.75 -5.79
C ALA A 75 -13.81 -13.38 -5.82
N TYR A 76 -12.90 -13.12 -4.89
CA TYR A 76 -12.17 -11.85 -4.73
C TYR A 76 -13.10 -10.65 -4.47
N ARG A 77 -14.28 -10.88 -3.91
CA ARG A 77 -15.22 -9.82 -3.58
C ARG A 77 -15.24 -9.53 -2.09
N PRO A 78 -15.28 -8.24 -1.70
CA PRO A 78 -15.36 -7.82 -0.31
C PRO A 78 -16.74 -8.11 0.29
N ILE A 79 -16.80 -8.28 1.61
CA ILE A 79 -18.03 -8.17 2.39
C ILE A 79 -18.07 -6.79 2.98
N VAL A 80 -19.11 -6.02 2.69
CA VAL A 80 -19.18 -4.61 3.11
C VAL A 80 -20.62 -4.20 3.39
N GLY A 81 -20.83 -3.45 4.46
CA GLY A 81 -22.12 -2.87 4.81
C GLY A 81 -22.35 -2.73 6.30
N THR A 82 -23.57 -2.32 6.65
CA THR A 82 -24.06 -2.33 8.03
C THR A 82 -24.56 -3.72 8.40
N VAL A 83 -24.38 -4.16 9.64
CA VAL A 83 -24.85 -5.47 10.11
C VAL A 83 -26.36 -5.61 9.89
N ALA A 84 -27.13 -4.52 10.07
CA ALA A 84 -28.58 -4.51 9.83
C ALA A 84 -28.97 -4.83 8.38
N SER A 85 -28.06 -4.62 7.41
CA SER A 85 -28.31 -4.89 5.98
C SER A 85 -27.97 -6.33 5.56
N PHE A 86 -27.32 -7.10 6.43
CA PHE A 86 -26.89 -8.47 6.13
C PHE A 86 -28.02 -9.49 6.35
N PRO A 87 -27.92 -10.70 5.77
CA PRO A 87 -28.81 -11.81 6.06
C PRO A 87 -28.87 -12.12 7.57
N GLN A 88 -30.05 -12.47 8.07
CA GLN A 88 -30.27 -12.67 9.51
C GLN A 88 -29.39 -13.75 10.11
N GLU A 89 -29.03 -14.77 9.35
CA GLU A 89 -28.12 -15.85 9.77
C GLU A 89 -26.70 -15.33 10.11
N GLU A 90 -26.28 -14.19 9.57
CA GLU A 90 -24.97 -13.59 9.81
C GLU A 90 -24.95 -12.69 11.06
N HIS A 91 -26.11 -12.35 11.62
CA HIS A 91 -26.19 -11.36 12.72
C HIS A 91 -25.62 -11.85 14.04
N HIS A 92 -25.75 -13.16 14.35
CA HIS A 92 -25.50 -13.69 15.69
C HIS A 92 -24.10 -13.30 16.24
N LEU A 93 -23.03 -13.67 15.54
CA LEU A 93 -21.67 -13.36 15.99
C LEU A 93 -21.32 -11.87 15.84
N LEU A 94 -21.87 -11.20 14.81
CA LEU A 94 -21.56 -9.80 14.58
C LEU A 94 -22.17 -8.89 15.65
N THR A 95 -23.43 -9.12 16.02
CA THR A 95 -24.09 -8.37 17.09
C THR A 95 -23.54 -8.69 18.47
N ALA A 96 -23.13 -9.94 18.73
CA ALA A 96 -22.48 -10.31 19.98
C ALA A 96 -21.16 -9.54 20.22
N GLN A 97 -20.51 -9.10 19.16
CA GLN A 97 -19.28 -8.29 19.19
C GLN A 97 -19.54 -6.77 19.11
N ASN A 98 -20.80 -6.33 19.17
CA ASN A 98 -21.24 -4.94 19.04
C ASN A 98 -20.85 -4.30 17.70
N ILE A 99 -20.72 -5.07 16.61
CA ILE A 99 -20.37 -4.54 15.30
C ILE A 99 -21.60 -3.85 14.70
N VAL A 100 -21.45 -2.62 14.24
CA VAL A 100 -22.50 -1.82 13.58
C VAL A 100 -22.31 -1.87 12.06
N SER A 101 -21.08 -1.66 11.60
CA SER A 101 -20.72 -1.77 10.18
C SER A 101 -19.33 -2.40 10.02
N LEU A 102 -19.10 -3.03 8.88
CA LEU A 102 -17.84 -3.71 8.61
C LEU A 102 -17.44 -3.69 7.14
N LEU A 103 -16.13 -3.88 6.93
CA LEU A 103 -15.51 -4.21 5.66
C LEU A 103 -14.60 -5.42 5.86
N VAL A 104 -14.83 -6.50 5.12
CA VAL A 104 -13.96 -7.69 5.15
C VAL A 104 -13.38 -7.95 3.77
N LEU A 105 -12.08 -8.15 3.73
CA LEU A 105 -11.30 -8.33 2.50
C LEU A 105 -10.58 -9.67 2.49
N PRO A 106 -10.57 -10.39 1.37
CA PRO A 106 -9.87 -11.67 1.28
C PRO A 106 -8.36 -11.51 1.31
N ILE A 107 -7.69 -12.43 1.99
CA ILE A 107 -6.24 -12.60 1.99
C ILE A 107 -5.92 -13.84 1.17
N TYR A 108 -5.19 -13.67 0.06
CA TYR A 108 -4.71 -14.77 -0.76
C TYR A 108 -3.23 -15.00 -0.57
N ALA A 109 -2.84 -16.27 -0.43
CA ALA A 109 -1.45 -16.69 -0.36
C ALA A 109 -1.21 -17.80 -1.39
N ALA A 110 -0.20 -17.67 -2.24
CA ALA A 110 0.13 -18.60 -3.32
C ALA A 110 -1.03 -18.94 -4.29
N GLY A 111 -2.02 -18.05 -4.39
CA GLY A 111 -3.20 -18.22 -5.26
C GLY A 111 -4.44 -18.79 -4.55
N ASP A 112 -4.31 -19.25 -3.32
CA ASP A 112 -5.39 -19.80 -2.53
C ASP A 112 -5.91 -18.81 -1.48
N LEU A 113 -7.18 -18.86 -1.12
CA LEU A 113 -7.75 -18.08 -0.03
C LEU A 113 -7.14 -18.55 1.30
N TRP A 114 -6.19 -17.80 1.83
CA TRP A 114 -5.57 -18.09 3.12
C TRP A 114 -6.45 -17.66 4.30
N GLY A 115 -7.20 -16.56 4.13
CA GLY A 115 -8.02 -16.00 5.17
C GLY A 115 -8.64 -14.68 4.77
N PHE A 116 -8.94 -13.84 5.75
CA PHE A 116 -9.50 -12.51 5.52
C PHE A 116 -9.07 -11.53 6.61
N ILE A 117 -9.05 -10.25 6.28
CA ILE A 117 -8.90 -9.14 7.20
C ILE A 117 -10.21 -8.37 7.28
N GLY A 118 -10.64 -8.05 8.49
CA GLY A 118 -11.83 -7.25 8.74
C GLY A 118 -11.51 -5.93 9.43
N PHE A 119 -12.37 -4.96 9.16
CA PHE A 119 -12.36 -3.61 9.69
C PHE A 119 -13.77 -3.31 10.20
N ASP A 120 -13.91 -3.14 11.51
CA ASP A 120 -15.21 -2.92 12.13
C ASP A 120 -15.33 -1.52 12.69
N ASP A 121 -16.53 -0.95 12.53
CA ASP A 121 -16.99 0.19 13.27
C ASP A 121 -18.08 -0.29 14.25
N CYS A 122 -17.83 -0.16 15.55
CA CYS A 122 -18.69 -0.64 16.62
C CYS A 122 -19.62 0.46 17.16
N THR A 123 -19.43 1.69 16.72
CA THR A 123 -20.11 2.86 17.28
C THR A 123 -21.00 3.58 16.26
N ARG A 124 -20.77 3.42 14.96
CA ARG A 124 -21.46 4.16 13.93
C ARG A 124 -21.75 3.30 12.69
N GLU A 125 -22.81 3.64 11.99
CA GLU A 125 -23.03 3.15 10.63
C GLU A 125 -22.08 3.91 9.69
N ARG A 126 -21.13 3.17 9.13
CA ARG A 126 -20.16 3.71 8.19
C ARG A 126 -20.58 3.39 6.75
N ASP A 127 -20.60 4.41 5.91
CA ASP A 127 -20.69 4.24 4.47
C ASP A 127 -19.29 4.01 3.88
N TRP A 128 -18.95 2.75 3.65
CA TRP A 128 -17.70 2.33 3.07
C TRP A 128 -17.66 2.71 1.60
N THR A 129 -16.86 3.71 1.26
CA THR A 129 -16.73 4.14 -0.12
C THR A 129 -15.88 3.16 -0.94
N PRO A 130 -16.04 3.11 -2.29
CA PRO A 130 -15.12 2.33 -3.14
C PRO A 130 -13.64 2.69 -2.92
N ALA A 131 -13.35 3.95 -2.58
CA ALA A 131 -11.98 4.39 -2.28
C ALA A 131 -11.44 3.78 -0.98
N ASP A 132 -12.28 3.64 0.05
CA ASP A 132 -11.90 2.94 1.30
C ASP A 132 -11.59 1.47 1.01
N VAL A 133 -12.42 0.82 0.21
CA VAL A 133 -12.24 -0.58 -0.19
C VAL A 133 -10.96 -0.77 -0.98
N ASP A 134 -10.73 0.03 -2.01
CA ASP A 134 -9.52 -0.03 -2.86
C ASP A 134 -8.24 0.19 -2.05
N LEU A 135 -8.30 1.10 -1.07
CA LEU A 135 -7.18 1.37 -0.19
C LEU A 135 -6.87 0.18 0.72
N LEU A 136 -7.87 -0.38 1.36
CA LEU A 136 -7.70 -1.46 2.34
C LEU A 136 -7.43 -2.82 1.67
N ILE A 137 -7.84 -3.03 0.41
CA ILE A 137 -7.47 -4.21 -0.41
C ILE A 137 -5.95 -4.39 -0.47
N THR A 138 -5.18 -3.31 -0.57
CA THR A 138 -3.71 -3.40 -0.60
C THR A 138 -3.13 -3.97 0.68
N THR A 139 -3.76 -3.71 1.81
CA THR A 139 -3.39 -4.32 3.09
C THR A 139 -3.57 -5.84 3.05
N ALA A 140 -4.72 -6.29 2.58
CA ALA A 140 -5.01 -7.73 2.43
C ALA A 140 -4.01 -8.41 1.47
N LEU A 141 -3.67 -7.76 0.35
CA LEU A 141 -2.66 -8.24 -0.59
C LEU A 141 -1.26 -8.31 0.04
N ALA A 142 -0.87 -7.31 0.82
CA ALA A 142 0.43 -7.27 1.49
C ALA A 142 0.57 -8.43 2.51
N ILE A 143 -0.47 -8.66 3.32
CA ILE A 143 -0.51 -9.77 4.29
C ILE A 143 -0.44 -11.11 3.55
N GLY A 144 -1.28 -11.33 2.53
CA GLY A 144 -1.33 -12.59 1.77
C GLY A 144 0.00 -12.95 1.14
N ASN A 145 0.66 -11.96 0.61
CA ASN A 145 1.97 -12.14 0.01
C ASN A 145 3.07 -12.46 1.04
N SER A 146 3.00 -11.88 2.24
CA SER A 146 3.91 -12.20 3.33
C SER A 146 3.77 -13.65 3.79
N LEU A 147 2.55 -14.18 3.74
CA LEU A 147 2.24 -15.56 4.13
C LEU A 147 2.61 -16.59 3.06
N ALA A 148 2.72 -16.17 1.80
CA ALA A 148 3.11 -17.05 0.68
C ALA A 148 4.63 -17.25 0.54
N ALA A 149 5.45 -16.44 1.24
CA ALA A 149 6.90 -16.53 1.14
C ALA A 149 7.46 -17.78 1.87
N PRO A 150 8.29 -18.62 1.24
CA PRO A 150 8.89 -19.76 1.90
C PRO A 150 10.03 -19.29 2.84
N GLY A 151 9.83 -19.43 4.15
CA GLY A 151 10.84 -19.19 5.18
C GLY A 151 10.41 -18.21 6.28
N GLU A 152 10.39 -18.66 7.53
CA GLU A 152 9.85 -17.92 8.68
C GLU A 152 10.51 -16.55 8.95
N ALA A 153 11.82 -16.43 8.74
CA ALA A 153 12.55 -15.18 9.03
C ALA A 153 12.35 -14.06 7.99
N THR A 154 12.00 -14.41 6.75
CA THR A 154 11.75 -13.46 5.65
C THR A 154 10.32 -12.90 5.67
N VAL A 155 9.36 -13.67 6.18
CA VAL A 155 7.94 -13.31 6.22
C VAL A 155 7.69 -12.16 7.19
N GLU A 156 8.23 -12.24 8.42
CA GLU A 156 8.06 -11.20 9.43
C GLU A 156 8.64 -9.85 8.97
N HIS A 157 9.85 -9.86 8.44
CA HIS A 157 10.52 -8.62 8.02
C HIS A 157 9.85 -7.97 6.80
N THR A 158 9.38 -8.77 5.85
CA THR A 158 8.70 -8.27 4.66
C THR A 158 7.31 -7.74 5.00
N ALA A 159 6.57 -8.40 5.90
CA ALA A 159 5.29 -7.92 6.40
C ALA A 159 5.43 -6.57 7.12
N GLU A 160 6.40 -6.41 8.02
CA GLU A 160 6.67 -5.15 8.72
C GLU A 160 6.92 -3.99 7.75
N ILE A 161 7.68 -4.24 6.67
CA ILE A 161 7.96 -3.24 5.64
C ILE A 161 6.67 -2.80 4.93
N TYR A 162 5.84 -3.75 4.49
CA TYR A 162 4.62 -3.44 3.72
C TYR A 162 3.54 -2.80 4.58
N ILE A 163 3.36 -3.29 5.80
CA ILE A 163 2.37 -2.74 6.71
C ILE A 163 2.78 -1.32 7.16
N SER A 164 4.07 -1.09 7.43
CA SER A 164 4.55 0.26 7.73
C SER A 164 4.37 1.22 6.56
N LEU A 165 4.45 0.73 5.33
CA LEU A 165 4.28 1.53 4.12
C LEU A 165 2.81 1.83 3.84
N VAL A 166 1.92 0.85 4.00
CA VAL A 166 0.46 1.04 3.89
C VAL A 166 -0.04 1.97 5.00
N SER A 167 0.41 1.78 6.24
CA SER A 167 0.06 2.68 7.36
C SER A 167 0.44 4.12 7.06
N ARG A 168 1.60 4.36 6.46
CA ARG A 168 2.03 5.72 6.07
C ARG A 168 1.25 6.30 4.91
N LEU A 169 0.86 5.48 3.94
CA LEU A 169 -0.01 5.94 2.86
C LEU A 169 -1.38 6.35 3.40
N LEU A 170 -1.89 5.63 4.41
CA LEU A 170 -3.13 5.95 5.10
C LEU A 170 -3.00 7.22 5.95
N GLU A 171 -1.91 7.38 6.71
CA GLU A 171 -1.61 8.60 7.46
C GLU A 171 -1.56 9.83 6.54
N PHE A 172 -0.95 9.70 5.37
CA PHE A 172 -0.91 10.78 4.37
C PHE A 172 -2.28 11.07 3.77
N GLN A 173 -3.16 10.10 3.64
CA GLN A 173 -4.52 10.34 3.12
C GLN A 173 -5.41 11.07 4.11
N THR A 174 -5.34 10.75 5.40
CA THR A 174 -6.12 11.45 6.45
C THR A 174 -5.77 12.93 6.56
N LEU A 175 -4.52 13.31 6.32
CA LEU A 175 -4.08 14.71 6.32
C LEU A 175 -4.60 15.52 5.11
N LEU A 176 -5.14 14.89 4.07
CA LEU A 176 -5.33 15.48 2.74
C LEU A 176 -6.78 15.54 2.24
N PHE A 177 -7.73 14.96 2.97
CA PHE A 177 -9.15 14.95 2.56
C PHE A 177 -9.81 16.32 2.47
N THR A 178 -9.13 17.38 2.87
CA THR A 178 -9.74 18.70 3.00
C THR A 178 -9.67 19.60 1.75
N GLU A 179 -8.76 19.36 0.79
CA GLU A 179 -8.53 20.35 -0.28
C GLU A 179 -8.29 19.82 -1.71
N THR A 180 -8.25 18.51 -1.97
CA THR A 180 -7.90 17.98 -3.30
C THR A 180 -9.11 17.38 -4.04
N PRO A 181 -9.31 17.68 -5.35
CA PRO A 181 -10.39 17.07 -6.15
C PRO A 181 -10.28 15.54 -6.19
N ARG A 182 -11.39 14.84 -5.90
CA ARG A 182 -11.45 13.36 -5.75
C ARG A 182 -10.88 12.57 -6.93
N GLU A 183 -11.05 13.05 -8.16
CA GLU A 183 -10.59 12.36 -9.37
C GLU A 183 -9.05 12.26 -9.46
N HIS A 184 -8.33 13.30 -9.04
CA HIS A 184 -6.87 13.32 -9.02
C HIS A 184 -6.28 12.43 -7.92
N LEU A 185 -6.99 12.33 -6.79
CA LEU A 185 -6.62 11.47 -5.67
C LEU A 185 -6.62 9.99 -6.09
N LEU A 186 -7.65 9.54 -6.81
CA LEU A 186 -7.81 8.16 -7.25
C LEU A 186 -6.68 7.69 -8.17
N VAL A 187 -6.32 8.48 -9.19
CA VAL A 187 -5.25 8.11 -10.13
C VAL A 187 -3.90 7.99 -9.42
N ARG A 188 -3.60 8.91 -8.53
CA ARG A 188 -2.34 8.89 -7.75
C ARG A 188 -2.29 7.73 -6.77
N THR A 189 -3.38 7.48 -6.05
CA THR A 189 -3.50 6.33 -5.16
C THR A 189 -3.31 5.03 -5.93
N GLN A 190 -3.96 4.85 -7.07
CA GLN A 190 -3.77 3.68 -7.93
C GLN A 190 -2.31 3.51 -8.37
N THR A 191 -1.65 4.59 -8.75
CA THR A 191 -0.23 4.55 -9.14
C THR A 191 0.66 4.09 -8.00
N ARG A 192 0.45 4.63 -6.78
CA ARG A 192 1.19 4.22 -5.58
C ARG A 192 0.97 2.75 -5.28
N LEU A 193 -0.29 2.30 -5.29
CA LEU A 193 -0.65 0.91 -5.05
C LEU A 193 -0.01 -0.04 -6.07
N ARG A 194 0.00 0.34 -7.34
CA ARG A 194 0.66 -0.43 -8.40
C ARG A 194 2.18 -0.46 -8.21
N THR A 195 2.80 0.68 -7.83
CA THR A 195 4.23 0.74 -7.51
C THR A 195 4.57 -0.23 -6.38
N LEU A 196 3.77 -0.25 -5.32
CA LEU A 196 3.95 -1.15 -4.19
C LEU A 196 3.78 -2.62 -4.57
N ALA A 197 2.70 -2.95 -5.27
CA ALA A 197 2.43 -4.32 -5.73
C ALA A 197 3.52 -4.85 -6.67
N GLN A 198 4.06 -4.00 -7.55
CA GLN A 198 5.15 -4.35 -8.44
C GLN A 198 6.47 -4.49 -7.68
N SER A 199 6.75 -3.59 -6.74
CA SER A 199 7.91 -3.66 -5.83
C SER A 199 7.92 -4.97 -5.08
N TYR A 200 6.79 -5.34 -4.54
CA TYR A 200 6.60 -6.61 -3.86
C TYR A 200 6.95 -7.80 -4.76
N ARG A 201 6.35 -7.87 -5.96
CA ARG A 201 6.64 -8.97 -6.90
C ARG A 201 8.12 -9.08 -7.26
N TYR A 202 8.83 -7.96 -7.33
CA TYR A 202 10.26 -7.95 -7.55
C TYR A 202 11.02 -8.51 -6.33
N PHE A 203 10.71 -8.03 -5.12
CA PHE A 203 11.40 -8.45 -3.90
C PHE A 203 11.11 -9.90 -3.51
N ALA A 204 9.90 -10.39 -3.78
CA ALA A 204 9.56 -11.80 -3.58
C ALA A 204 10.41 -12.76 -4.42
N LYS A 205 10.96 -12.28 -5.56
CA LYS A 205 11.94 -13.05 -6.36
C LYS A 205 13.37 -12.99 -5.79
N CYS A 206 13.62 -12.15 -4.78
CA CYS A 206 14.94 -11.93 -4.18
C CYS A 206 14.91 -12.13 -2.66
N PRO A 207 14.43 -13.26 -2.13
CA PRO A 207 14.07 -13.44 -0.73
C PRO A 207 15.24 -13.30 0.26
N ASN A 208 16.48 -13.47 -0.18
CA ASN A 208 17.69 -13.40 0.66
C ASN A 208 18.56 -12.16 0.37
N ALA A 209 18.07 -11.20 -0.42
CA ALA A 209 18.85 -10.04 -0.79
C ALA A 209 18.69 -8.94 0.25
N GLY A 210 19.67 -8.76 1.13
CA GLY A 210 19.73 -7.59 2.03
C GLY A 210 19.84 -6.27 1.26
N ALA A 211 20.26 -6.32 -0.01
CA ALA A 211 20.36 -5.20 -0.92
C ALA A 211 20.01 -5.61 -2.37
N VAL A 212 19.48 -4.67 -3.13
CA VAL A 212 19.01 -4.88 -4.51
C VAL A 212 19.65 -3.91 -5.49
N SER A 213 19.85 -4.36 -6.71
CA SER A 213 20.28 -3.49 -7.81
C SER A 213 19.15 -2.52 -8.17
N LEU A 214 19.36 -1.24 -7.89
CA LEU A 214 18.37 -0.20 -8.14
C LEU A 214 17.99 -0.09 -9.64
N PRO A 215 18.93 -0.16 -10.61
CA PRO A 215 18.59 -0.17 -12.02
C PRO A 215 17.69 -1.33 -12.43
N LYS A 216 17.98 -2.55 -11.95
CA LYS A 216 17.14 -3.72 -12.25
C LYS A 216 15.74 -3.54 -11.67
N TYR A 217 15.65 -3.08 -10.44
CA TYR A 217 14.38 -2.84 -9.77
C TYR A 217 13.55 -1.75 -10.49
N LEU A 218 14.15 -0.60 -10.81
CA LEU A 218 13.44 0.46 -11.54
C LEU A 218 13.05 0.04 -12.96
N SER A 219 13.80 -0.87 -13.58
CA SER A 219 13.43 -1.46 -14.88
C SER A 219 12.17 -2.31 -14.81
N GLU A 220 11.93 -3.02 -13.71
CA GLU A 220 10.67 -3.76 -13.49
C GLU A 220 9.46 -2.83 -13.29
N LEU A 221 9.70 -1.60 -12.85
CA LEU A 221 8.67 -0.58 -12.70
C LEU A 221 8.47 0.29 -13.96
N ARG A 222 9.29 0.06 -14.99
CA ARG A 222 9.28 0.89 -16.22
C ARG A 222 7.91 1.00 -16.84
N ASP A 223 7.22 -0.11 -17.07
CA ASP A 223 5.90 -0.12 -17.72
C ASP A 223 4.86 0.67 -16.91
N LEU A 224 4.95 0.60 -15.58
CA LEU A 224 4.11 1.39 -14.71
C LEU A 224 4.37 2.88 -14.88
N TYR A 225 5.63 3.30 -14.89
CA TYR A 225 6.00 4.70 -15.08
C TYR A 225 5.66 5.20 -16.48
N GLN A 226 5.88 4.38 -17.51
CA GLN A 226 5.52 4.72 -18.89
C GLN A 226 4.00 4.83 -19.11
N SER A 227 3.17 4.18 -18.28
CA SER A 227 1.73 4.37 -18.31
C SER A 227 1.29 5.78 -17.85
N ILE A 228 2.16 6.48 -17.09
CA ILE A 228 1.93 7.85 -16.66
C ILE A 228 2.41 8.82 -17.74
N GLN A 229 3.66 8.63 -18.21
CA GLN A 229 4.34 9.48 -19.18
C GLN A 229 5.48 8.72 -19.85
N ALA A 230 5.83 9.04 -21.10
CA ALA A 230 7.00 8.48 -21.76
C ALA A 230 8.28 8.89 -21.01
N VAL A 231 9.01 7.92 -20.45
CA VAL A 231 10.20 8.13 -19.61
C VAL A 231 11.35 7.29 -20.12
N ASP A 232 12.49 7.93 -20.34
CA ASP A 232 13.77 7.29 -20.61
C ASP A 232 14.57 7.16 -19.32
N PHE A 233 15.38 6.10 -19.17
CA PHE A 233 16.19 5.84 -18.00
C PHE A 233 17.68 5.77 -18.34
N GLU A 234 18.48 6.57 -17.64
CA GLU A 234 19.94 6.55 -17.67
C GLU A 234 20.47 6.20 -16.28
N MET A 235 20.99 4.99 -16.11
CA MET A 235 21.23 4.47 -14.75
C MET A 235 22.65 3.90 -14.59
N ASP A 236 23.38 4.40 -13.59
CA ASP A 236 24.60 3.78 -13.10
C ASP A 236 24.26 2.51 -12.30
N SER A 237 25.22 1.58 -12.20
CA SER A 237 25.06 0.37 -11.40
C SER A 237 25.15 0.70 -9.92
N ILE A 238 24.00 0.79 -9.26
CA ILE A 238 23.87 1.13 -7.84
C ILE A 238 23.09 0.04 -7.13
N THR A 239 23.57 -0.36 -5.94
CA THR A 239 22.90 -1.31 -5.07
C THR A 239 22.48 -0.61 -3.78
N LEU A 240 21.24 -0.81 -3.36
CA LEU A 240 20.67 -0.22 -2.15
C LEU A 240 20.01 -1.30 -1.28
N PRO A 241 19.92 -1.08 0.04
CA PRO A 241 19.01 -1.85 0.88
C PRO A 241 17.60 -1.82 0.30
N MET A 242 16.89 -2.95 0.37
CA MET A 242 15.54 -3.13 -0.21
C MET A 242 14.58 -1.99 0.18
N GLN A 243 14.57 -1.61 1.45
CA GLN A 243 13.74 -0.52 1.96
C GLN A 243 14.01 0.79 1.24
N ARG A 244 15.30 1.15 1.06
CA ARG A 244 15.67 2.39 0.36
C ARG A 244 15.34 2.36 -1.12
N ALA A 245 15.50 1.20 -1.76
CA ALA A 245 15.12 1.04 -3.16
C ALA A 245 13.60 1.29 -3.35
N MET A 246 12.79 0.80 -2.42
CA MET A 246 11.34 1.02 -2.44
C MET A 246 10.97 2.49 -2.23
N ASP A 247 11.63 3.16 -1.29
CA ASP A 247 11.41 4.58 -1.04
C ASP A 247 11.72 5.42 -2.28
N VAL A 248 12.81 5.10 -2.97
CA VAL A 248 13.18 5.72 -4.25
C VAL A 248 12.07 5.53 -5.29
N ALA A 249 11.52 4.34 -5.41
CA ALA A 249 10.44 4.07 -6.37
C ALA A 249 9.17 4.87 -6.05
N VAL A 250 8.79 4.98 -4.79
CA VAL A 250 7.63 5.77 -4.35
C VAL A 250 7.84 7.26 -4.65
N ILE A 251 9.02 7.81 -4.30
CA ILE A 251 9.36 9.21 -4.59
C ILE A 251 9.31 9.50 -6.09
N LEU A 252 9.92 8.63 -6.89
CA LEU A 252 9.95 8.77 -8.34
C LEU A 252 8.55 8.67 -8.96
N GLY A 253 7.75 7.70 -8.49
CA GLY A 253 6.37 7.55 -8.92
C GLY A 253 5.52 8.79 -8.61
N GLU A 254 5.73 9.41 -7.46
CA GLU A 254 5.04 10.65 -7.09
C GLU A 254 5.49 11.83 -7.94
N ALA A 255 6.80 12.00 -8.17
CA ALA A 255 7.31 13.06 -9.04
C ALA A 255 6.75 12.93 -10.48
N LEU A 256 6.67 11.71 -11.01
CA LEU A 256 6.09 11.45 -12.33
C LEU A 256 4.57 11.70 -12.34
N ALA A 257 3.86 11.37 -11.27
CA ALA A 257 2.43 11.63 -11.15
C ALA A 257 2.11 13.14 -11.11
N VAL A 258 2.97 13.94 -10.45
CA VAL A 258 2.86 15.42 -10.47
C VAL A 258 3.01 15.95 -11.88
N ILE A 259 3.93 15.41 -12.68
CA ILE A 259 4.13 15.83 -14.08
C ILE A 259 2.96 15.40 -14.96
N GLY A 260 2.45 14.20 -14.77
CA GLY A 260 1.31 13.64 -15.50
C GLY A 260 -0.03 14.32 -15.18
N ASP A 261 -0.09 15.18 -14.18
CA ASP A 261 -1.29 15.94 -13.83
C ASP A 261 -1.70 16.83 -14.99
N VAL A 262 -3.00 16.84 -15.28
CA VAL A 262 -3.61 17.64 -16.40
C VAL A 262 -3.27 19.13 -16.29
N ARG A 263 -3.02 19.63 -15.09
CA ARG A 263 -2.63 21.01 -14.82
C ARG A 263 -1.25 21.37 -15.38
N ASN A 264 -0.39 20.38 -15.58
CA ASN A 264 0.96 20.55 -16.10
C ASN A 264 1.00 20.26 -17.63
N SER A 265 0.14 20.93 -18.40
CA SER A 265 -0.04 20.71 -19.84
C SER A 265 1.24 20.90 -20.68
N GLU A 266 2.21 21.67 -20.19
CA GLU A 266 3.50 21.89 -20.85
C GLU A 266 4.33 20.60 -21.01
N PHE A 267 4.14 19.61 -20.11
CA PHE A 267 4.88 18.35 -20.15
C PHE A 267 4.17 17.24 -20.93
N ARG A 268 2.95 17.45 -21.41
CA ARG A 268 2.14 16.41 -22.08
C ARG A 268 2.84 15.74 -23.27
N ASN A 269 3.75 16.46 -23.94
CA ASN A 269 4.54 15.96 -25.07
C ASN A 269 6.04 16.02 -24.80
N ALA A 270 6.44 16.16 -23.55
CA ALA A 270 7.84 16.18 -23.16
C ALA A 270 8.46 14.78 -23.25
N ARG A 271 9.74 14.71 -23.57
CA ARG A 271 10.58 13.55 -23.28
C ARG A 271 11.11 13.74 -21.85
N LEU A 272 10.75 12.84 -20.99
CA LEU A 272 11.25 12.78 -19.62
C LEU A 272 12.45 11.86 -19.56
N THR A 273 13.47 12.23 -18.78
CA THR A 273 14.61 11.37 -18.52
C THR A 273 14.85 11.30 -17.02
N VAL A 274 14.86 10.08 -16.48
CA VAL A 274 15.29 9.78 -15.13
C VAL A 274 16.75 9.36 -15.18
N SER A 275 17.63 10.14 -14.56
CA SER A 275 19.04 9.78 -14.45
C SER A 275 19.37 9.37 -13.01
N LEU A 276 20.03 8.22 -12.85
CA LEU A 276 20.54 7.68 -11.59
C LEU A 276 22.07 7.69 -11.64
N ARG A 277 22.71 8.44 -10.75
CA ARG A 277 24.17 8.60 -10.70
C ARG A 277 24.71 8.29 -9.29
N GLY A 278 25.81 7.57 -9.27
CA GLY A 278 26.63 7.38 -8.06
C GLY A 278 27.68 8.47 -7.97
N LEU A 279 27.62 9.28 -6.92
CA LEU A 279 28.54 10.39 -6.66
C LEU A 279 29.27 10.15 -5.34
N ASN A 280 30.42 9.49 -5.38
CA ASN A 280 31.18 9.09 -4.19
C ASN A 280 30.35 8.23 -3.22
N ASP A 281 29.99 8.80 -2.05
CA ASP A 281 29.16 8.16 -1.01
C ASP A 281 27.66 8.46 -1.15
N ARG A 282 27.26 9.17 -2.20
CA ARG A 282 25.89 9.61 -2.44
C ARG A 282 25.29 9.01 -3.71
N VAL A 283 24.01 8.85 -3.68
CA VAL A 283 23.19 8.55 -4.85
C VAL A 283 22.42 9.81 -5.21
N GLU A 284 22.45 10.17 -6.47
CA GLU A 284 21.64 11.26 -7.02
C GLU A 284 20.68 10.72 -8.08
N ILE A 285 19.44 11.11 -7.97
CA ILE A 285 18.39 10.82 -8.94
C ILE A 285 17.84 12.15 -9.42
N THR A 286 17.83 12.33 -10.74
CA THR A 286 17.27 13.53 -11.36
C THR A 286 16.19 13.17 -12.36
N LEU A 287 15.19 14.02 -12.46
CA LEU A 287 14.15 13.97 -13.47
C LEU A 287 14.21 15.24 -14.29
N THR A 288 14.43 15.10 -15.59
CA THR A 288 14.53 16.22 -16.53
C THR A 288 13.44 16.10 -17.60
N ALA A 289 13.02 17.25 -18.15
CA ALA A 289 12.07 17.34 -19.24
C ALA A 289 12.65 18.13 -20.41
N ARG A 290 12.49 17.57 -21.61
CA ARG A 290 12.85 18.25 -22.86
C ARG A 290 11.72 18.12 -23.89
N SER A 291 11.56 19.14 -24.73
CA SER A 291 10.66 19.05 -25.87
C SER A 291 11.17 18.00 -26.90
N ARG A 292 10.35 17.61 -27.83
CA ARG A 292 10.77 16.74 -28.94
C ARG A 292 11.95 17.29 -29.78
N LYS A 293 12.18 18.60 -29.74
CA LYS A 293 13.32 19.28 -30.37
C LYS A 293 14.55 19.38 -29.45
N GLY A 294 14.51 18.78 -28.23
CA GLY A 294 15.61 18.81 -27.29
C GLY A 294 15.70 20.08 -26.43
N VAL A 295 14.78 21.03 -26.60
CA VAL A 295 14.75 22.25 -25.77
C VAL A 295 14.28 21.89 -24.35
N PRO A 296 15.00 22.35 -23.29
CA PRO A 296 14.59 22.18 -21.91
C PRO A 296 13.18 22.71 -21.66
N LEU A 297 12.39 22.00 -20.84
CA LEU A 297 11.04 22.39 -20.45
C LEU A 297 10.94 22.46 -18.93
N GLY A 298 10.40 23.57 -18.44
CA GLY A 298 10.20 23.81 -17.01
C GLY A 298 11.50 24.07 -16.24
N ASN A 299 11.35 24.64 -15.06
CA ASN A 299 12.44 24.95 -14.13
C ASN A 299 12.13 24.44 -12.72
N GLY A 300 11.58 23.23 -12.63
CA GLY A 300 11.18 22.60 -11.39
C GLY A 300 9.75 22.04 -11.45
N LEU A 301 9.36 21.30 -10.41
CA LEU A 301 8.01 20.83 -10.20
C LEU A 301 7.30 21.77 -9.22
N THR A 302 6.00 21.96 -9.43
CA THR A 302 5.12 22.54 -8.43
C THR A 302 4.32 21.39 -7.79
N PRO A 303 4.84 20.78 -6.71
CA PRO A 303 4.15 19.69 -6.03
C PRO A 303 2.91 20.24 -5.35
N ASP A 304 1.85 19.47 -5.35
CA ASP A 304 0.69 19.76 -4.52
C ASP A 304 0.99 19.49 -3.02
N PRO A 305 0.06 19.83 -2.12
CA PRO A 305 0.25 19.62 -0.68
C PRO A 305 0.63 18.19 -0.32
N MET A 306 0.08 17.19 -1.02
CA MET A 306 0.36 15.77 -0.79
C MET A 306 1.78 15.39 -1.21
N ALA A 307 2.19 15.71 -2.42
CA ALA A 307 3.54 15.47 -2.88
C ALA A 307 4.57 16.21 -1.98
N THR A 308 4.23 17.43 -1.55
CA THR A 308 5.06 18.22 -0.61
C THR A 308 5.22 17.50 0.73
N ALA A 309 4.13 17.01 1.32
CA ALA A 309 4.17 16.28 2.58
C ALA A 309 4.98 14.97 2.46
N LEU A 310 4.78 14.21 1.37
CA LEU A 310 5.54 13.00 1.08
C LEU A 310 7.05 13.29 0.97
N PHE A 311 7.42 14.30 0.19
CA PHE A 311 8.82 14.66 0.01
C PHE A 311 9.46 15.11 1.32
N ARG A 312 8.74 15.87 2.16
CA ARG A 312 9.21 16.27 3.50
C ARG A 312 9.42 15.05 4.41
N GLY A 313 8.46 14.15 4.51
CA GLY A 313 8.58 12.92 5.30
C GLY A 313 9.76 12.05 4.87
N MET A 314 10.05 12.01 3.55
CA MET A 314 11.20 11.29 3.02
C MET A 314 12.53 12.00 3.36
N GLN A 315 12.57 13.34 3.34
CA GLN A 315 13.75 14.10 3.77
C GLN A 315 14.09 13.83 5.24
N GLU A 316 13.08 13.85 6.11
CA GLU A 316 13.26 13.62 7.55
C GLU A 316 13.71 12.18 7.84
N ARG A 317 13.14 11.20 7.14
CA ARG A 317 13.39 9.77 7.39
C ARG A 317 14.74 9.29 6.86
N PHE A 318 15.16 9.75 5.67
CA PHE A 318 16.34 9.21 4.96
C PHE A 318 17.54 10.14 4.98
N GLY A 319 17.42 11.34 5.55
CA GLY A 319 18.40 12.37 5.37
C GLY A 319 18.60 12.74 3.89
N ALA A 320 17.56 12.52 3.07
CA ALA A 320 17.58 12.85 1.66
C ALA A 320 17.47 14.36 1.48
N GLN A 321 18.13 14.88 0.48
CA GLN A 321 17.93 16.24 0.00
C GLN A 321 17.04 16.17 -1.23
N ILE A 322 15.83 16.71 -1.16
CA ILE A 322 14.86 16.73 -2.26
C ILE A 322 14.71 18.17 -2.72
N SER A 323 14.90 18.41 -4.02
CA SER A 323 14.68 19.70 -4.67
C SER A 323 13.67 19.54 -5.79
N THR A 324 12.66 20.38 -5.77
CA THR A 324 11.64 20.52 -6.83
C THR A 324 11.87 21.81 -7.63
N VAL A 325 12.93 22.55 -7.33
CA VAL A 325 13.35 23.76 -8.05
C VAL A 325 14.59 23.42 -8.87
N GLY A 326 14.58 23.74 -10.15
CA GLY A 326 15.66 23.41 -11.04
C GLY A 326 15.88 24.47 -12.14
N PHE A 327 16.75 24.16 -13.07
CA PHE A 327 17.07 24.96 -14.26
C PHE A 327 17.39 24.01 -15.41
N ASP A 328 17.39 24.52 -16.63
CA ASP A 328 17.75 23.76 -17.85
C ASP A 328 16.94 22.44 -18.01
N GLY A 329 15.65 22.49 -17.70
CA GLY A 329 14.76 21.33 -17.79
C GLY A 329 14.85 20.35 -16.62
N LEU A 330 15.65 20.63 -15.61
CA LEU A 330 15.65 19.88 -14.36
C LEU A 330 14.35 20.17 -13.61
N LEU A 331 13.53 19.13 -13.40
CA LEU A 331 12.25 19.23 -12.68
C LEU A 331 12.35 18.80 -11.24
N PHE A 332 13.15 17.76 -10.99
CA PHE A 332 13.20 17.12 -9.68
C PHE A 332 14.59 16.52 -9.45
N ARG A 333 15.07 16.62 -8.21
CA ARG A 333 16.32 16.01 -7.77
C ARG A 333 16.15 15.43 -6.37
N VAL A 334 16.62 14.22 -6.17
CA VAL A 334 16.80 13.64 -4.85
C VAL A 334 18.23 13.15 -4.70
N SER A 335 18.87 13.44 -3.56
CA SER A 335 20.21 13.01 -3.24
C SER A 335 20.28 12.52 -1.79
N PHE A 336 20.87 11.34 -1.58
CA PHE A 336 21.01 10.73 -0.26
C PHE A 336 22.31 9.92 -0.18
N ARG A 337 22.78 9.59 1.04
CA ARG A 337 23.96 8.73 1.21
C ARG A 337 23.63 7.29 0.87
N GLN A 338 24.56 6.60 0.20
CA GLN A 338 24.38 5.20 -0.19
C GLN A 338 24.43 4.27 1.02
N ALA A 339 25.29 4.54 1.97
CA ALA A 339 25.40 3.83 3.24
C ALA A 339 24.85 4.71 4.37
N GLY A 340 23.91 4.20 5.13
CA GLY A 340 23.31 4.86 6.28
C GLY A 340 22.21 3.99 6.87
#